data_726374b448d40ce47098946f75282b00
#
_entry.id   726374b448d40ce47098946f75282b00
#
_cell.length_a   1.000
_cell.length_b   1.000
_cell.length_c   1.000
_cell.angle_alpha   90.00
_cell.angle_beta   90.00
_cell.angle_gamma   90.00
#
_symmetry.space_group_name_H-M   'P 1'
#
loop_
_entity.id
_entity.type
_entity.pdbx_description
1 polymer ?
#
loop_
_entity_poly.entity_id
_entity_poly.type
_entity_poly.pdbx_seq_one_letter_code
_entity_poly.pdbx_strand_id
1 'polypeptide(L)'
;MTIILTNDDGIDAEGLWSLQQATELVFGTKGAIAAPSRQYSGCGHQVTTNEPIAINKRDDLGEHTYAIAGSPADCVRVAIAHLYSDVNLVLSGINHGGNMGVDVYMSGTVAAVREAAFHNIPAIAISHYQDRRKAFDWNWAAKTSARVIKQLLEIKLPPQSYWNVNLPHLSPEELDSFPEIIFCEKSSQPLPLEFKTDGDRVTYTGSYNLRDRSPNSDVDVCFAGKIAVTQMNV
;
A
#
# COMPACT_ATOMS: atom_id res chain seq x y z
N MET A 1 -5.93 15.20 -15.21
CA MET A 1 -4.94 14.43 -14.41
C MET A 1 -5.55 13.05 -14.13
N THR A 2 -4.91 11.99 -14.60
CA THR A 2 -5.37 10.62 -14.39
C THR A 2 -4.64 10.00 -13.19
N ILE A 3 -5.40 9.64 -12.16
CA ILE A 3 -4.89 9.00 -10.94
C ILE A 3 -5.41 7.57 -10.92
N ILE A 4 -4.51 6.60 -10.84
CA ILE A 4 -4.86 5.18 -10.72
C ILE A 4 -4.79 4.75 -9.26
N LEU A 5 -5.86 4.09 -8.80
CA LEU A 5 -5.96 3.48 -7.49
C LEU A 5 -5.94 1.96 -7.63
N THR A 6 -5.13 1.32 -6.81
CA THR A 6 -5.01 -0.14 -6.75
C THR A 6 -4.73 -0.61 -5.32
N ASN A 7 -4.65 -1.91 -5.11
CA ASN A 7 -4.29 -2.55 -3.84
C ASN A 7 -3.86 -4.01 -4.08
N ASP A 8 -3.63 -4.78 -3.04
CA ASP A 8 -3.48 -6.25 -3.08
C ASP A 8 -4.57 -7.00 -2.29
N ASP A 9 -5.39 -6.29 -1.52
CA ASP A 9 -6.53 -6.87 -0.80
C ASP A 9 -7.74 -7.18 -1.71
N GLY A 10 -7.74 -6.63 -2.93
CA GLY A 10 -8.79 -6.83 -3.92
C GLY A 10 -9.78 -5.66 -4.02
N ILE A 11 -10.55 -5.66 -5.11
CA ILE A 11 -11.44 -4.54 -5.49
C ILE A 11 -12.55 -4.24 -4.47
N ASP A 12 -12.99 -5.26 -3.73
CA ASP A 12 -14.06 -5.13 -2.74
C ASP A 12 -13.54 -4.73 -1.34
N ALA A 13 -12.21 -4.54 -1.17
CA ALA A 13 -11.61 -4.24 0.13
C ALA A 13 -11.89 -2.80 0.58
N GLU A 14 -12.28 -2.62 1.85
CA GLU A 14 -12.59 -1.32 2.46
C GLU A 14 -11.44 -0.32 2.34
N GLY A 15 -10.19 -0.80 2.42
CA GLY A 15 -8.99 0.05 2.29
C GLY A 15 -8.88 0.74 0.94
N LEU A 16 -9.29 0.08 -0.17
CA LEU A 16 -9.30 0.67 -1.50
C LEU A 16 -10.30 1.84 -1.58
N TRP A 17 -11.48 1.64 -1.00
CA TRP A 17 -12.52 2.67 -0.96
C TRP A 17 -12.14 3.83 -0.05
N SER A 18 -11.41 3.55 1.03
CA SER A 18 -10.80 4.58 1.90
C SER A 18 -9.72 5.36 1.17
N LEU A 19 -8.92 4.70 0.31
CA LEU A 19 -7.95 5.38 -0.55
C LEU A 19 -8.65 6.28 -1.58
N GLN A 20 -9.77 5.83 -2.17
CA GLN A 20 -10.56 6.65 -3.07
C GLN A 20 -11.12 7.90 -2.36
N GLN A 21 -11.62 7.74 -1.13
CA GLN A 21 -12.05 8.88 -0.31
C GLN A 21 -10.89 9.85 -0.03
N ALA A 22 -9.70 9.34 0.30
CA ALA A 22 -8.51 10.17 0.48
C ALA A 22 -8.16 10.94 -0.80
N THR A 23 -8.25 10.28 -1.95
CA THR A 23 -8.00 10.89 -3.27
C THR A 23 -8.99 12.02 -3.56
N GLU A 24 -10.27 11.79 -3.30
CA GLU A 24 -11.31 12.82 -3.47
C GLU A 24 -11.07 14.04 -2.57
N LEU A 25 -10.64 13.83 -1.32
CA LEU A 25 -10.28 14.91 -0.39
C LEU A 25 -9.09 15.76 -0.87
N VAL A 26 -8.14 15.16 -1.58
CA VAL A 26 -6.93 15.86 -2.06
C VAL A 26 -7.16 16.56 -3.40
N PHE A 27 -7.80 15.87 -4.34
CA PHE A 27 -7.86 16.30 -5.74
C PHE A 27 -9.24 16.76 -6.22
N GLY A 28 -10.30 16.59 -5.40
CA GLY A 28 -11.68 16.85 -5.81
C GLY A 28 -12.22 15.86 -6.86
N THR A 29 -11.52 14.75 -7.10
CA THR A 29 -11.90 13.67 -8.01
C THR A 29 -11.60 12.30 -7.38
N LYS A 30 -12.40 11.30 -7.70
CA LYS A 30 -12.29 9.95 -7.13
C LYS A 30 -11.09 9.15 -7.63
N GLY A 31 -10.49 9.53 -8.75
CA GLY A 31 -9.53 8.68 -9.44
C GLY A 31 -10.16 7.48 -10.13
N ALA A 32 -9.38 6.75 -10.90
CA ALA A 32 -9.80 5.52 -11.57
C ALA A 32 -9.28 4.30 -10.80
N ILE A 33 -10.09 3.27 -10.63
CA ILE A 33 -9.72 2.04 -9.95
C ILE A 33 -9.33 0.99 -10.99
N ALA A 34 -8.14 0.43 -10.85
CA ALA A 34 -7.66 -0.76 -11.54
C ALA A 34 -7.07 -1.70 -10.49
N ALA A 35 -7.87 -2.59 -9.95
CA ALA A 35 -7.51 -3.40 -8.78
C ALA A 35 -7.75 -4.89 -9.01
N PRO A 36 -7.02 -5.77 -8.29
CA PRO A 36 -7.19 -7.21 -8.41
C PRO A 36 -8.63 -7.63 -8.12
N SER A 37 -9.14 -8.59 -8.90
CA SER A 37 -10.48 -9.18 -8.71
C SER A 37 -10.60 -10.03 -7.44
N ARG A 38 -9.48 -10.34 -6.77
CA ARG A 38 -9.39 -11.10 -5.52
C ARG A 38 -8.15 -10.66 -4.74
N GLN A 39 -8.02 -11.13 -3.52
CA GLN A 39 -6.84 -10.86 -2.68
C GLN A 39 -5.56 -11.56 -3.23
N TYR A 40 -4.44 -10.82 -3.19
CA TYR A 40 -3.10 -11.24 -3.60
C TYR A 40 -2.04 -11.00 -2.52
N SER A 41 -2.39 -11.16 -1.25
CA SER A 41 -1.45 -10.95 -0.13
C SER A 41 -0.20 -11.82 -0.27
N GLY A 42 0.97 -11.21 -0.08
CA GLY A 42 2.25 -11.91 -0.13
C GLY A 42 2.72 -12.31 -1.54
N CYS A 43 2.12 -11.80 -2.60
CA CYS A 43 2.50 -12.14 -3.98
C CYS A 43 3.84 -11.53 -4.43
N GLY A 44 4.39 -10.58 -3.67
CA GLY A 44 5.56 -9.82 -4.10
C GLY A 44 5.33 -9.08 -5.40
N HIS A 45 6.38 -8.94 -6.23
CA HIS A 45 6.30 -8.30 -7.54
C HIS A 45 6.05 -9.33 -8.65
N GLN A 46 4.98 -10.12 -8.49
CA GLN A 46 4.57 -11.08 -9.51
C GLN A 46 3.94 -10.35 -10.69
N VAL A 47 4.29 -10.75 -11.91
CA VAL A 47 3.67 -10.29 -13.16
C VAL A 47 3.27 -11.48 -14.04
N THR A 48 2.17 -11.34 -14.76
CA THR A 48 1.64 -12.33 -15.68
C THR A 48 2.21 -12.08 -17.09
N THR A 49 2.92 -13.05 -17.65
CA THR A 49 3.59 -12.92 -18.97
C THR A 49 3.09 -13.87 -20.04
N ASN A 50 2.52 -15.01 -19.64
CA ASN A 50 2.21 -16.12 -20.56
C ASN A 50 0.72 -16.46 -20.64
N GLU A 51 -0.13 -15.73 -19.91
CA GLU A 51 -1.56 -15.97 -19.85
C GLU A 51 -2.35 -14.68 -20.10
N PRO A 52 -3.55 -14.75 -20.66
CA PRO A 52 -4.44 -13.61 -20.76
C PRO A 52 -4.86 -13.08 -19.39
N ILE A 53 -4.88 -11.76 -19.24
CA ILE A 53 -5.41 -11.08 -18.05
C ILE A 53 -6.83 -10.61 -18.36
N ALA A 54 -7.82 -11.15 -17.66
CA ALA A 54 -9.21 -10.69 -17.81
C ALA A 54 -9.41 -9.34 -17.13
N ILE A 55 -10.12 -8.44 -17.82
CA ILE A 55 -10.45 -7.08 -17.35
C ILE A 55 -11.97 -6.98 -17.31
N ASN A 56 -12.54 -6.78 -16.13
CA ASN A 56 -13.98 -6.67 -15.94
C ASN A 56 -14.33 -5.26 -15.46
N LYS A 57 -15.02 -4.51 -16.28
CA LYS A 57 -15.56 -3.21 -15.86
C LYS A 57 -16.64 -3.40 -14.81
N ARG A 58 -16.57 -2.66 -13.71
CA ARG A 58 -17.48 -2.73 -12.55
C ARG A 58 -18.32 -1.45 -12.48
N ASP A 59 -19.23 -1.28 -13.44
CA ASP A 59 -20.14 -0.12 -13.48
C ASP A 59 -21.04 -0.01 -12.24
N ASP A 60 -21.25 -1.14 -11.55
CA ASP A 60 -21.95 -1.22 -10.26
C ASP A 60 -21.19 -0.52 -9.12
N LEU A 61 -19.87 -0.38 -9.24
CA LEU A 61 -18.99 0.27 -8.26
C LEU A 61 -18.56 1.69 -8.67
N GLY A 62 -18.69 2.05 -9.95
CA GLY A 62 -18.36 3.37 -10.48
C GLY A 62 -17.84 3.35 -11.91
N GLU A 63 -17.97 4.49 -12.61
CA GLU A 63 -17.72 4.61 -14.05
C GLU A 63 -16.30 4.16 -14.48
N HIS A 64 -15.27 4.47 -13.69
CA HIS A 64 -13.87 4.17 -13.99
C HIS A 64 -13.31 3.09 -13.05
N THR A 65 -14.06 1.99 -12.88
CA THR A 65 -13.72 0.91 -11.96
C THR A 65 -13.55 -0.41 -12.69
N TYR A 66 -12.36 -1.00 -12.58
CA TYR A 66 -11.99 -2.23 -13.28
C TYR A 66 -11.44 -3.28 -12.32
N ALA A 67 -12.06 -4.46 -12.28
CA ALA A 67 -11.56 -5.65 -11.62
C ALA A 67 -10.66 -6.43 -12.59
N ILE A 68 -9.41 -6.62 -12.23
CA ILE A 68 -8.38 -7.25 -13.07
C ILE A 68 -8.01 -8.60 -12.49
N ALA A 69 -8.03 -9.65 -13.31
CA ALA A 69 -7.65 -11.01 -12.90
C ALA A 69 -6.11 -11.17 -12.92
N GLY A 70 -5.41 -10.32 -12.20
CA GLY A 70 -3.96 -10.25 -12.15
C GLY A 70 -3.46 -9.73 -10.81
N SER A 71 -2.15 -9.76 -10.63
CA SER A 71 -1.47 -9.20 -9.45
C SER A 71 -1.63 -7.68 -9.38
N PRO A 72 -1.29 -7.03 -8.25
CA PRO A 72 -1.26 -5.56 -8.16
C PRO A 72 -0.34 -4.90 -9.19
N ALA A 73 0.82 -5.50 -9.50
CA ALA A 73 1.70 -5.04 -10.56
C ALA A 73 1.04 -5.18 -11.95
N ASP A 74 0.34 -6.28 -12.22
CA ASP A 74 -0.44 -6.45 -13.46
C ASP A 74 -1.52 -5.39 -13.59
N CYS A 75 -2.19 -5.03 -12.50
CA CYS A 75 -3.21 -3.99 -12.50
C CYS A 75 -2.64 -2.64 -12.94
N VAL A 76 -1.47 -2.26 -12.46
CA VAL A 76 -0.77 -1.05 -12.89
C VAL A 76 -0.36 -1.15 -14.36
N ARG A 77 0.23 -2.26 -14.79
CA ARG A 77 0.63 -2.49 -16.19
C ARG A 77 -0.56 -2.37 -17.14
N VAL A 78 -1.68 -3.01 -16.81
CA VAL A 78 -2.92 -2.93 -17.60
C VAL A 78 -3.46 -1.50 -17.62
N ALA A 79 -3.43 -0.79 -16.49
CA ALA A 79 -3.89 0.58 -16.42
C ALA A 79 -3.09 1.51 -17.35
N ILE A 80 -1.76 1.42 -17.34
CA ILE A 80 -0.88 2.29 -18.13
C ILE A 80 -0.86 1.88 -19.61
N ALA A 81 -0.88 0.59 -19.91
CA ALA A 81 -0.70 0.10 -21.28
C ALA A 81 -2.01 0.04 -22.07
N HIS A 82 -3.16 -0.09 -21.40
CA HIS A 82 -4.42 -0.42 -22.07
C HIS A 82 -5.59 0.50 -21.71
N LEU A 83 -5.74 0.87 -20.42
CA LEU A 83 -6.91 1.62 -19.99
C LEU A 83 -6.74 3.14 -20.13
N TYR A 84 -5.54 3.66 -19.88
CA TYR A 84 -5.29 5.11 -19.83
C TYR A 84 -3.95 5.48 -20.48
N SER A 85 -3.98 6.41 -21.42
CA SER A 85 -2.79 6.87 -22.15
C SER A 85 -1.93 7.89 -21.38
N ASP A 86 -2.47 8.50 -20.33
CA ASP A 86 -1.80 9.58 -19.58
C ASP A 86 -2.05 9.40 -18.08
N VAL A 87 -1.30 8.50 -17.46
CA VAL A 87 -1.32 8.27 -16.01
C VAL A 87 -0.32 9.18 -15.34
N ASN A 88 -0.79 10.01 -14.42
CA ASN A 88 0.04 11.02 -13.75
C ASN A 88 0.43 10.62 -12.32
N LEU A 89 -0.30 9.71 -11.69
CA LEU A 89 -0.06 9.25 -10.32
C LEU A 89 -0.66 7.85 -10.12
N VAL A 90 0.06 7.00 -9.40
CA VAL A 90 -0.46 5.73 -8.92
C VAL A 90 -0.46 5.73 -7.39
N LEU A 91 -1.61 5.44 -6.80
CA LEU A 91 -1.78 5.24 -5.37
C LEU A 91 -2.16 3.78 -5.12
N SER A 92 -1.47 3.12 -4.19
CA SER A 92 -1.73 1.72 -3.85
C SER A 92 -2.04 1.58 -2.36
N GLY A 93 -3.17 0.98 -2.03
CA GLY A 93 -3.63 0.75 -0.65
C GLY A 93 -5.12 1.08 -0.46
N ILE A 94 -5.57 1.47 0.72
CA ILE A 94 -4.81 1.43 2.00
C ILE A 94 -4.72 -0.02 2.44
N ASN A 95 -3.53 -0.60 2.51
CA ASN A 95 -3.36 -1.99 2.89
C ASN A 95 -3.75 -2.24 4.36
N HIS A 96 -4.47 -3.33 4.60
CA HIS A 96 -4.83 -3.78 5.94
C HIS A 96 -3.67 -4.55 6.59
N GLY A 97 -2.71 -3.82 7.12
CA GLY A 97 -1.45 -4.31 7.69
C GLY A 97 -0.28 -3.43 7.27
N GLY A 98 0.79 -3.43 8.02
CA GLY A 98 2.00 -2.67 7.70
C GLY A 98 2.85 -3.35 6.62
N ASN A 99 3.55 -2.55 5.81
CA ASN A 99 4.56 -2.99 4.85
C ASN A 99 5.87 -2.26 5.15
N MET A 100 6.58 -2.72 6.19
CA MET A 100 7.79 -2.10 6.74
C MET A 100 8.98 -3.03 6.65
N GLY A 101 10.18 -2.47 6.54
CA GLY A 101 11.41 -3.24 6.48
C GLY A 101 11.37 -4.25 5.33
N VAL A 102 11.62 -5.53 5.64
CA VAL A 102 11.67 -6.59 4.62
C VAL A 102 10.30 -6.95 4.03
N ASP A 103 9.19 -6.52 4.65
CA ASP A 103 7.83 -6.79 4.12
C ASP A 103 7.64 -6.20 2.72
N VAL A 104 8.34 -5.10 2.40
CA VAL A 104 8.26 -4.43 1.10
C VAL A 104 8.59 -5.34 -0.09
N TYR A 105 9.36 -6.41 0.13
CA TYR A 105 9.71 -7.36 -0.92
C TYR A 105 8.61 -8.38 -1.20
N MET A 106 7.76 -8.65 -0.21
CA MET A 106 6.63 -9.60 -0.29
C MET A 106 5.29 -8.90 -0.56
N SER A 107 5.24 -7.57 -0.39
CA SER A 107 4.02 -6.76 -0.51
C SER A 107 3.58 -6.59 -1.96
N GLY A 108 2.33 -6.90 -2.24
CA GLY A 108 1.67 -6.56 -3.49
C GLY A 108 1.34 -5.06 -3.59
N THR A 109 0.96 -4.43 -2.47
CA THR A 109 0.73 -2.97 -2.37
C THR A 109 1.97 -2.20 -2.82
N VAL A 110 3.15 -2.57 -2.31
CA VAL A 110 4.42 -1.93 -2.68
C VAL A 110 4.85 -2.31 -4.09
N ALA A 111 4.55 -3.53 -4.55
CA ALA A 111 4.85 -3.97 -5.92
C ALA A 111 4.12 -3.11 -6.97
N ALA A 112 2.88 -2.72 -6.73
CA ALA A 112 2.12 -1.85 -7.63
C ALA A 112 2.81 -0.50 -7.84
N VAL A 113 3.25 0.16 -6.78
CA VAL A 113 3.93 1.46 -6.89
C VAL A 113 5.35 1.33 -7.44
N ARG A 114 6.02 0.21 -7.19
CA ARG A 114 7.31 -0.10 -7.80
C ARG A 114 7.16 -0.28 -9.31
N GLU A 115 6.09 -0.94 -9.77
CA GLU A 115 5.79 -1.04 -11.21
C GLU A 115 5.57 0.35 -11.84
N ALA A 116 4.81 1.24 -11.19
CA ALA A 116 4.64 2.61 -11.64
C ALA A 116 5.98 3.36 -11.74
N ALA A 117 6.87 3.17 -10.75
CA ALA A 117 8.18 3.80 -10.71
C ALA A 117 9.11 3.30 -11.84
N PHE A 118 9.04 2.03 -12.26
CA PHE A 118 9.74 1.56 -13.47
C PHE A 118 9.36 2.35 -14.72
N HIS A 119 8.12 2.85 -14.78
CA HIS A 119 7.62 3.67 -15.87
C HIS A 119 7.78 5.19 -15.62
N ASN A 120 8.54 5.60 -14.60
CA ASN A 120 8.73 6.98 -14.17
C ASN A 120 7.41 7.71 -13.82
N ILE A 121 6.40 6.98 -13.37
CA ILE A 121 5.14 7.53 -12.88
C ILE A 121 5.26 7.72 -11.36
N PRO A 122 5.03 8.93 -10.83
CA PRO A 122 4.98 9.16 -9.39
C PRO A 122 4.04 8.19 -8.69
N ALA A 123 4.44 7.63 -7.56
CA ALA A 123 3.63 6.63 -6.89
C ALA A 123 3.79 6.62 -5.36
N ILE A 124 2.70 6.31 -4.65
CA ILE A 124 2.65 6.25 -3.19
C ILE A 124 1.94 4.96 -2.78
N ALA A 125 2.63 4.09 -2.04
CA ALA A 125 2.03 2.98 -1.31
C ALA A 125 1.62 3.43 0.08
N ILE A 126 0.40 3.08 0.51
CA ILE A 126 -0.11 3.40 1.84
C ILE A 126 -0.60 2.14 2.51
N SER A 127 -0.04 1.87 3.67
CA SER A 127 -0.37 0.73 4.52
C SER A 127 -0.78 1.23 5.90
N HIS A 128 -1.73 0.56 6.52
CA HIS A 128 -2.14 0.86 7.89
C HIS A 128 -1.75 -0.32 8.78
N TYR A 129 -0.73 -0.14 9.62
CA TYR A 129 -0.31 -1.15 10.59
C TYR A 129 -1.49 -1.54 11.48
N GLN A 130 -1.68 -2.84 11.70
CA GLN A 130 -2.74 -3.36 12.54
C GLN A 130 -2.21 -3.95 13.85
N ASP A 131 -2.64 -3.38 14.95
CA ASP A 131 -2.63 -4.04 16.27
C ASP A 131 -4.02 -4.68 16.49
N ARG A 132 -4.09 -6.00 16.44
CA ARG A 132 -5.35 -6.77 16.54
C ARG A 132 -6.15 -6.53 17.83
N ARG A 133 -5.56 -5.83 18.81
CA ARG A 133 -6.21 -5.48 20.08
C ARG A 133 -7.01 -4.20 19.99
N LYS A 134 -6.85 -3.40 18.91
CA LYS A 134 -7.48 -2.10 18.70
C LYS A 134 -8.52 -2.19 17.59
N ALA A 135 -9.59 -1.40 17.68
CA ALA A 135 -10.56 -1.22 16.62
C ALA A 135 -9.93 -0.49 15.42
N PHE A 136 -10.34 -0.83 14.21
CA PHE A 136 -9.82 -0.24 12.97
C PHE A 136 -10.78 0.84 12.46
N ASP A 137 -10.26 2.03 12.17
CA ASP A 137 -11.03 3.16 11.66
C ASP A 137 -10.58 3.56 10.25
N TRP A 138 -11.32 3.09 9.26
CA TRP A 138 -11.07 3.40 7.84
C TRP A 138 -11.28 4.88 7.50
N ASN A 139 -12.20 5.56 8.18
CA ASN A 139 -12.44 6.99 7.95
C ASN A 139 -11.27 7.84 8.45
N TRP A 140 -10.70 7.48 9.62
CA TRP A 140 -9.46 8.08 10.10
C TRP A 140 -8.30 7.80 9.13
N ALA A 141 -8.17 6.57 8.65
CA ALA A 141 -7.14 6.18 7.69
C ALA A 141 -7.24 6.99 6.39
N ALA A 142 -8.46 7.19 5.85
CA ALA A 142 -8.69 8.01 4.66
C ALA A 142 -8.28 9.48 4.87
N LYS A 143 -8.71 10.11 5.96
CA LYS A 143 -8.38 11.52 6.27
C LYS A 143 -6.88 11.70 6.51
N THR A 144 -6.26 10.76 7.22
CA THR A 144 -4.83 10.77 7.50
C THR A 144 -4.03 10.60 6.21
N SER A 145 -4.41 9.63 5.36
CA SER A 145 -3.80 9.43 4.05
C SER A 145 -3.89 10.66 3.16
N ALA A 146 -5.04 11.35 3.15
CA ALA A 146 -5.20 12.58 2.37
C ALA A 146 -4.18 13.66 2.76
N ARG A 147 -3.95 13.86 4.06
CA ARG A 147 -2.95 14.83 4.54
C ARG A 147 -1.52 14.43 4.15
N VAL A 148 -1.19 13.14 4.27
CA VAL A 148 0.12 12.61 3.88
C VAL A 148 0.34 12.76 2.37
N ILE A 149 -0.62 12.34 1.54
CA ILE A 149 -0.56 12.48 0.08
C ILE A 149 -0.30 13.94 -0.29
N LYS A 150 -1.08 14.88 0.29
CA LYS A 150 -0.93 16.31 0.00
C LYS A 150 0.48 16.81 0.30
N GLN A 151 1.06 16.43 1.43
CA GLN A 151 2.43 16.81 1.79
C GLN A 151 3.47 16.18 0.84
N LEU A 152 3.30 14.91 0.47
CA LEU A 152 4.25 14.22 -0.40
C LEU A 152 4.25 14.73 -1.83
N LEU A 153 3.12 15.25 -2.32
CA LEU A 153 3.03 15.86 -3.65
C LEU A 153 3.84 17.16 -3.78
N GLU A 154 4.17 17.81 -2.67
CA GLU A 154 5.03 19.01 -2.66
C GLU A 154 6.52 18.65 -2.78
N ILE A 155 6.87 17.36 -2.62
CA ILE A 155 8.25 16.87 -2.65
C ILE A 155 8.51 16.17 -3.98
N LYS A 156 9.46 16.70 -4.74
CA LYS A 156 9.86 16.08 -6.01
C LYS A 156 10.59 14.77 -5.78
N LEU A 157 10.00 13.67 -6.24
CA LEU A 157 10.65 12.36 -6.25
C LEU A 157 11.75 12.31 -7.33
N PRO A 158 12.91 11.70 -7.04
CA PRO A 158 13.85 11.30 -8.08
C PRO A 158 13.21 10.33 -9.09
N PRO A 159 13.71 10.26 -10.33
CA PRO A 159 13.29 9.21 -11.27
C PRO A 159 13.41 7.81 -10.67
N GLN A 160 12.49 6.91 -11.04
CA GLN A 160 12.49 5.52 -10.57
C GLN A 160 12.45 5.38 -9.05
N SER A 161 11.76 6.30 -8.38
CA SER A 161 11.50 6.20 -6.94
C SER A 161 10.03 6.38 -6.61
N TYR A 162 9.64 5.95 -5.42
CA TYR A 162 8.27 5.99 -4.91
C TYR A 162 8.26 6.17 -3.39
N TRP A 163 7.12 6.58 -2.86
CA TRP A 163 6.90 6.65 -1.42
C TRP A 163 6.26 5.38 -0.88
N ASN A 164 6.78 4.90 0.24
CA ASN A 164 6.16 3.87 1.06
C ASN A 164 5.75 4.48 2.40
N VAL A 165 4.45 4.50 2.68
CA VAL A 165 3.85 5.12 3.86
C VAL A 165 3.24 4.04 4.74
N ASN A 166 3.55 4.09 6.04
CA ASN A 166 2.92 3.23 7.03
C ASN A 166 2.25 4.09 8.11
N LEU A 167 0.93 4.01 8.18
CA LEU A 167 0.13 4.64 9.22
C LEU A 167 0.19 3.81 10.50
N PRO A 168 0.36 4.42 11.68
CA PRO A 168 0.33 3.70 12.95
C PRO A 168 -1.09 3.26 13.30
N HIS A 169 -1.24 2.22 14.11
CA HIS A 169 -2.53 1.86 14.70
C HIS A 169 -2.66 2.51 16.08
N LEU A 170 -3.41 3.57 16.15
CA LEU A 170 -3.64 4.36 17.36
C LEU A 170 -4.88 3.85 18.11
N SER A 171 -4.93 4.09 19.43
CA SER A 171 -6.15 3.90 20.23
C SER A 171 -7.15 5.04 19.96
N PRO A 172 -8.45 4.86 20.25
CA PRO A 172 -9.44 5.91 20.04
C PRO A 172 -9.08 7.24 20.69
N GLU A 173 -8.43 7.22 21.85
CA GLU A 173 -8.01 8.42 22.59
C GLU A 173 -6.85 9.17 21.91
N GLU A 174 -6.09 8.47 21.08
CA GLU A 174 -4.95 9.03 20.32
C GLU A 174 -5.38 9.60 18.96
N LEU A 175 -6.61 9.32 18.50
CA LEU A 175 -7.10 9.73 17.18
C LEU A 175 -7.41 11.23 17.08
N ASP A 176 -7.55 11.95 18.20
CA ASP A 176 -7.85 13.37 18.22
C ASP A 176 -6.70 14.24 17.72
N SER A 177 -5.47 13.74 17.77
CA SER A 177 -4.29 14.42 17.26
C SER A 177 -3.77 13.76 15.97
N PHE A 178 -3.34 14.58 15.01
CA PHE A 178 -2.70 14.04 13.80
C PHE A 178 -1.30 13.54 14.14
N PRO A 179 -0.95 12.27 13.85
CA PRO A 179 0.37 11.73 14.13
C PRO A 179 1.47 12.47 13.36
N GLU A 180 2.60 12.61 14.00
CA GLU A 180 3.80 13.19 13.37
C GLU A 180 4.23 12.38 12.16
N ILE A 181 4.51 13.05 11.03
CA ILE A 181 5.09 12.41 9.83
C ILE A 181 6.61 12.43 9.95
N ILE A 182 7.21 11.24 9.93
CA ILE A 182 8.66 11.08 10.02
C ILE A 182 9.19 10.45 8.73
N PHE A 183 10.10 11.15 8.07
CA PHE A 183 10.89 10.61 6.98
C PHE A 183 12.00 9.75 7.56
N CYS A 184 12.03 8.47 7.20
CA CYS A 184 12.91 7.48 7.81
C CYS A 184 13.41 6.46 6.78
N GLU A 185 14.46 5.75 7.14
CA GLU A 185 14.99 4.65 6.34
C GLU A 185 14.20 3.35 6.57
N LYS A 186 14.17 2.52 5.55
CA LYS A 186 13.62 1.17 5.64
C LYS A 186 14.50 0.30 6.56
N SER A 187 13.91 -0.40 7.52
CA SER A 187 14.61 -1.42 8.29
C SER A 187 15.16 -2.53 7.37
N SER A 188 16.40 -2.93 7.60
CA SER A 188 17.03 -4.08 6.92
C SER A 188 16.95 -5.38 7.72
N GLN A 189 16.42 -5.34 8.93
CA GLN A 189 16.37 -6.50 9.81
C GLN A 189 15.37 -7.54 9.30
N PRO A 190 15.73 -8.83 9.32
CA PRO A 190 14.84 -9.90 8.90
C PRO A 190 13.68 -10.09 9.90
N LEU A 191 12.64 -10.79 9.46
CA LEU A 191 11.62 -11.28 10.39
C LEU A 191 12.19 -12.37 11.29
N PRO A 192 11.69 -12.53 12.53
CA PRO A 192 12.13 -13.60 13.43
C PRO A 192 11.99 -14.98 12.76
N LEU A 193 13.02 -15.81 12.83
CA LEU A 193 13.00 -17.18 12.28
C LEU A 193 12.56 -18.18 13.37
N GLU A 194 11.33 -18.09 13.81
CA GLU A 194 10.76 -18.95 14.84
C GLU A 194 9.77 -19.92 14.23
N PHE A 195 9.99 -21.22 14.44
CA PHE A 195 9.16 -22.31 13.94
C PHE A 195 8.88 -23.34 15.02
N LYS A 196 7.66 -23.85 15.04
CA LYS A 196 7.28 -25.04 15.81
C LYS A 196 7.25 -26.24 14.87
N THR A 197 7.92 -27.33 15.28
CA THR A 197 7.93 -28.61 14.54
C THR A 197 6.89 -29.56 15.13
N ASP A 198 6.14 -30.22 14.25
CA ASP A 198 5.19 -31.29 14.59
C ASP A 198 5.32 -32.41 13.54
N GLY A 199 6.07 -33.46 13.87
CA GLY A 199 6.42 -34.53 12.93
C GLY A 199 7.21 -34.00 11.73
N ASP A 200 6.68 -34.15 10.53
CA ASP A 200 7.26 -33.68 9.26
C ASP A 200 6.80 -32.26 8.87
N ARG A 201 6.06 -31.57 9.75
CA ARG A 201 5.50 -30.24 9.51
C ARG A 201 6.18 -29.21 10.39
N VAL A 202 6.37 -28.02 9.82
CA VAL A 202 6.84 -26.82 10.54
C VAL A 202 5.82 -25.72 10.38
N THR A 203 5.53 -25.00 11.47
CA THR A 203 4.63 -23.85 11.49
C THR A 203 5.40 -22.64 11.96
N TYR A 204 5.33 -21.54 11.19
CA TYR A 204 5.92 -20.26 11.59
C TYR A 204 5.19 -19.71 12.82
N THR A 205 5.96 -19.37 13.86
CA THR A 205 5.44 -18.86 15.14
C THR A 205 6.01 -17.48 15.51
N GLY A 206 6.82 -16.91 14.64
CA GLY A 206 7.41 -15.58 14.86
C GLY A 206 6.35 -14.51 15.05
N SER A 207 6.54 -13.68 16.07
CA SER A 207 5.61 -12.58 16.36
C SER A 207 6.03 -11.33 15.61
N TYR A 208 5.12 -10.80 14.78
CA TYR A 208 5.34 -9.57 14.03
C TYR A 208 5.69 -8.38 14.92
N ASN A 209 5.07 -8.30 16.10
CA ASN A 209 5.28 -7.20 17.05
C ASN A 209 6.62 -7.28 17.80
N LEU A 210 7.29 -8.43 17.77
CA LEU A 210 8.58 -8.66 18.41
C LEU A 210 9.77 -8.54 17.42
N ARG A 211 9.51 -8.11 16.19
CA ARG A 211 10.55 -7.86 15.20
C ARG A 211 11.53 -6.76 15.68
N ASP A 212 12.74 -6.80 15.18
CA ASP A 212 13.76 -5.80 15.47
C ASP A 212 13.27 -4.38 15.11
N ARG A 213 13.57 -3.42 15.97
CA ARG A 213 13.24 -2.00 15.82
C ARG A 213 14.55 -1.21 15.78
N SER A 214 15.27 -1.29 14.67
CA SER A 214 16.45 -0.43 14.48
C SER A 214 16.03 1.03 14.68
N PRO A 215 16.76 1.80 15.53
CA PRO A 215 16.38 3.17 15.85
C PRO A 215 16.16 4.04 14.59
N ASN A 216 15.09 4.80 14.57
CA ASN A 216 14.66 5.67 13.48
C ASN A 216 14.35 4.95 12.16
N SER A 217 14.16 3.63 12.15
CA SER A 217 13.65 2.91 10.99
C SER A 217 12.12 3.05 10.86
N ASP A 218 11.59 2.68 9.69
CA ASP A 218 10.14 2.65 9.43
C ASP A 218 9.37 1.83 10.46
N VAL A 219 9.94 0.71 10.92
CA VAL A 219 9.36 -0.14 11.98
C VAL A 219 9.31 0.60 13.31
N ASP A 220 10.42 1.21 13.71
CA ASP A 220 10.52 1.94 14.98
C ASP A 220 9.58 3.13 15.02
N VAL A 221 9.57 3.93 13.97
CA VAL A 221 8.70 5.11 13.81
C VAL A 221 7.22 4.72 13.87
N CYS A 222 6.80 3.73 13.09
CA CYS A 222 5.41 3.32 13.02
C CYS A 222 4.91 2.71 14.33
N PHE A 223 5.73 1.89 15.00
CA PHE A 223 5.39 1.29 16.28
C PHE A 223 5.42 2.29 17.45
N ALA A 224 6.10 3.42 17.28
CA ALA A 224 6.06 4.55 18.20
C ALA A 224 4.81 5.47 18.03
N GLY A 225 3.84 5.07 17.19
CA GLY A 225 2.60 5.81 16.96
C GLY A 225 2.74 6.98 15.97
N LYS A 226 3.80 7.00 15.17
CA LYS A 226 4.06 8.03 14.15
C LYS A 226 3.87 7.49 12.74
N ILE A 227 3.64 8.37 11.77
CA ILE A 227 3.54 8.00 10.35
C ILE A 227 4.94 7.85 9.80
N ALA A 228 5.30 6.62 9.39
CA ALA A 228 6.58 6.35 8.76
C ALA A 228 6.48 6.60 7.25
N VAL A 229 7.36 7.43 6.72
CA VAL A 229 7.48 7.73 5.29
C VAL A 229 8.88 7.39 4.82
N THR A 230 8.98 6.47 3.89
CA THR A 230 10.26 5.99 3.36
C THR A 230 10.31 6.24 1.85
N GLN A 231 11.36 6.92 1.38
CA GLN A 231 11.65 6.98 -0.04
C GLN A 231 12.31 5.68 -0.49
N MET A 232 11.73 5.06 -1.49
CA MET A 232 12.20 3.79 -2.05
C MET A 232 12.63 3.99 -3.51
N ASN A 233 13.63 3.23 -3.93
CA ASN A 233 14.08 3.16 -5.32
C ASN A 233 13.79 1.78 -5.91
N VAL A 234 13.65 1.70 -7.24
CA VAL A 234 13.56 0.43 -8.00
C VAL A 234 14.92 -0.17 -8.24
#